data_94b2defdd1fac3d8aa77b8128b9d55c4
#
_entry.id   94b2defdd1fac3d8aa77b8128b9d55c4
#
_cell.length_a   1.000
_cell.length_b   1.000
_cell.length_c   1.000
_cell.angle_alpha   90.00
_cell.angle_beta   90.00
_cell.angle_gamma   90.00
#
_symmetry.space_group_name_H-M   'P 1'
#
loop_
_entity.id
_entity.type
_entity.pdbx_description
1 polymer ?
#
loop_
_entity_poly.entity_id
_entity_poly.type
_entity_poly.pdbx_seq_one_letter_code
_entity_poly.pdbx_strand_id
1 'polypeptide(L)'
;DVTTFCDLMAAPTTIDFQGPNAYNFRFTEMIRWEHTCWDKHIKFGVAAEVPTVNASYGEHFSAIYQRVPDGIAYLQYAWGENSTSHIRVSGVIRDMYLHNNRTGENTTELGWGVQLSGHIEAGKWVDLYMNGVYGRGITPYINDLMGTPYDITYDPNDPTRLQTLPMWGWQ
;
A
#
# COMPACT_ATOMS: atom_id res chain seq x y z
N ASP A 1 9.05 5.51 -9.73
CA ASP A 1 9.19 4.06 -9.63
C ASP A 1 7.90 3.45 -9.07
N VAL A 2 7.71 2.14 -9.19
CA VAL A 2 6.57 1.45 -8.58
C VAL A 2 6.79 1.34 -7.08
N THR A 3 5.73 1.57 -6.31
CA THR A 3 5.78 1.49 -4.84
C THR A 3 6.42 0.20 -4.34
N THR A 4 7.17 0.29 -3.26
CA THR A 4 7.78 -0.86 -2.58
C THR A 4 6.73 -1.77 -1.92
N PHE A 5 5.52 -1.26 -1.68
CA PHE A 5 4.40 -2.03 -1.17
C PHE A 5 3.85 -3.03 -2.21
N CYS A 6 4.01 -2.75 -3.50
CA CYS A 6 3.57 -3.61 -4.61
C CYS A 6 4.51 -4.80 -4.84
N ASP A 7 3.93 -5.95 -5.19
CA ASP A 7 4.64 -7.13 -5.68
C ASP A 7 4.28 -7.40 -7.14
N LEU A 8 5.08 -6.82 -8.04
CA LEU A 8 4.85 -6.97 -9.48
C LEU A 8 4.97 -8.42 -9.97
N MET A 9 5.74 -9.25 -9.28
CA MET A 9 5.93 -10.65 -9.67
C MET A 9 4.72 -11.52 -9.30
N ALA A 10 3.85 -11.06 -8.42
CA ALA A 10 2.60 -11.72 -8.07
C ALA A 10 1.41 -11.27 -8.94
N ALA A 11 1.65 -10.46 -9.97
CA ALA A 11 0.61 -10.04 -10.91
C ALA A 11 0.48 -11.06 -12.05
N PRO A 12 -0.72 -11.62 -12.29
CA PRO A 12 -0.94 -12.44 -13.47
C PRO A 12 -0.90 -11.57 -14.73
N THR A 13 -0.58 -12.18 -15.86
CA THR A 13 -0.68 -11.51 -17.16
C THR A 13 -2.15 -11.28 -17.51
N THR A 14 -2.57 -10.04 -17.56
CA THR A 14 -3.94 -9.63 -17.89
C THR A 14 -3.99 -8.83 -19.17
N ILE A 15 -5.16 -8.83 -19.84
CA ILE A 15 -5.39 -8.00 -21.04
C ILE A 15 -5.53 -6.54 -20.64
N ASP A 16 -6.09 -6.27 -19.47
CA ASP A 16 -6.22 -4.94 -18.91
C ASP A 16 -4.89 -4.50 -18.29
N PHE A 17 -4.41 -3.32 -18.69
CA PHE A 17 -3.19 -2.74 -18.15
C PHE A 17 -3.27 -2.47 -16.63
N GLN A 18 -4.45 -2.21 -16.10
CA GLN A 18 -4.64 -1.94 -14.68
C GLN A 18 -4.60 -3.19 -13.80
N GLY A 19 -4.67 -4.36 -14.41
CA GLY A 19 -4.59 -5.63 -13.70
C GLY A 19 -5.87 -6.00 -12.95
N PRO A 20 -5.79 -7.00 -12.07
CA PRO A 20 -6.91 -7.46 -11.28
C PRO A 20 -7.32 -6.46 -10.18
N ASN A 21 -8.57 -6.57 -9.74
CA ASN A 21 -9.11 -5.79 -8.62
C ASN A 21 -8.29 -5.99 -7.34
N ALA A 22 -8.21 -4.94 -6.53
CA ALA A 22 -7.45 -4.90 -5.27
C ALA A 22 -5.93 -5.07 -5.45
N TYR A 23 -5.43 -5.00 -6.67
CA TYR A 23 -4.01 -5.04 -6.92
C TYR A 23 -3.32 -3.79 -6.35
N ASN A 24 -2.24 -4.00 -5.61
CA ASN A 24 -1.47 -2.92 -5.04
C ASN A 24 -0.52 -2.35 -6.09
N PHE A 25 -0.84 -1.17 -6.59
CA PHE A 25 -0.05 -0.54 -7.62
C PHE A 25 -0.06 0.98 -7.47
N ARG A 26 1.10 1.60 -7.51
CA ARG A 26 1.26 3.05 -7.48
C ARG A 26 2.61 3.43 -8.05
N PHE A 27 2.65 4.46 -8.88
CA PHE A 27 3.90 5.15 -9.19
C PHE A 27 4.14 6.26 -8.17
N THR A 28 5.34 6.30 -7.59
CA THR A 28 5.72 7.31 -6.61
C THR A 28 7.22 7.58 -6.63
N GLU A 29 7.61 8.73 -6.16
CA GLU A 29 9.01 9.07 -5.88
C GLU A 29 9.39 8.47 -4.53
N MET A 30 10.59 7.89 -4.44
CA MET A 30 11.02 7.20 -3.24
C MET A 30 12.54 7.11 -3.11
N ILE A 31 12.96 6.86 -1.89
CA ILE A 31 14.28 6.31 -1.56
C ILE A 31 14.05 4.89 -1.06
N ARG A 32 14.64 3.90 -1.74
CA ARG A 32 14.48 2.48 -1.42
C ARG A 32 15.84 1.82 -1.26
N TRP A 33 15.95 1.00 -0.23
CA TRP A 33 17.07 0.11 -0.02
C TRP A 33 16.58 -1.34 0.02
N GLU A 34 17.25 -2.21 -0.73
CA GLU A 34 16.92 -3.63 -0.82
C GLU A 34 18.18 -4.47 -0.63
N HIS A 35 18.02 -5.61 0.00
CA HIS A 35 19.09 -6.57 0.16
C HIS A 35 18.60 -7.99 -0.09
N THR A 36 19.46 -8.78 -0.74
CA THR A 36 19.19 -10.19 -1.03
C THR A 36 20.26 -11.03 -0.37
N CYS A 37 19.87 -12.06 0.36
CA CYS A 37 20.77 -12.94 1.09
C CYS A 37 20.34 -14.42 0.95
N TRP A 38 21.11 -15.31 1.57
CA TRP A 38 20.88 -16.75 1.60
C TRP A 38 20.64 -17.33 0.21
N ASP A 39 21.68 -17.27 -0.64
CA ASP A 39 21.65 -17.74 -2.04
C ASP A 39 20.43 -17.26 -2.85
N LYS A 40 20.03 -16.01 -2.62
CA LYS A 40 18.88 -15.35 -3.25
C LYS A 40 17.49 -15.83 -2.79
N HIS A 41 17.43 -16.69 -1.77
CA HIS A 41 16.16 -17.14 -1.24
C HIS A 41 15.44 -16.08 -0.41
N ILE A 42 16.17 -15.20 0.28
CA ILE A 42 15.56 -14.14 1.09
C ILE A 42 15.89 -12.77 0.48
N LYS A 43 14.85 -12.00 0.23
CA LYS A 43 14.94 -10.59 -0.17
C LYS A 43 14.12 -9.75 0.81
N PHE A 44 14.67 -8.65 1.25
CA PHE A 44 13.97 -7.68 2.07
C PHE A 44 14.33 -6.26 1.65
N GLY A 45 13.43 -5.34 1.93
CA GLY A 45 13.64 -3.95 1.59
C GLY A 45 12.86 -3.01 2.48
N VAL A 46 13.34 -1.78 2.53
CA VAL A 46 12.69 -0.65 3.19
C VAL A 46 12.69 0.55 2.25
N ALA A 47 11.65 1.36 2.33
CA ALA A 47 11.53 2.56 1.52
C ALA A 47 10.86 3.70 2.29
N ALA A 48 11.21 4.91 1.90
CA ALA A 48 10.51 6.14 2.23
C ALA A 48 9.92 6.71 0.92
N GLU A 49 8.59 6.79 0.85
CA GLU A 49 7.85 7.20 -0.35
C GLU A 49 7.16 8.53 -0.15
N VAL A 50 7.00 9.30 -1.24
CA VAL A 50 6.29 10.58 -1.19
C VAL A 50 4.83 10.34 -0.82
N PRO A 51 4.33 10.94 0.28
CA PRO A 51 2.98 10.71 0.76
C PRO A 51 1.94 11.41 -0.10
N THR A 52 0.79 10.77 -0.28
CA THR A 52 -0.40 11.35 -0.90
C THR A 52 -1.59 11.02 -0.04
N VAL A 53 -2.31 12.01 0.45
CA VAL A 53 -3.50 11.82 1.29
C VAL A 53 -4.75 12.15 0.49
N ASN A 54 -5.66 11.20 0.40
CA ASN A 54 -6.95 11.31 -0.27
C ASN A 54 -8.05 11.28 0.80
N ALA A 55 -8.54 12.44 1.21
CA ALA A 55 -9.48 12.55 2.31
C ALA A 55 -10.75 13.30 1.92
N SER A 56 -11.85 12.99 2.59
CA SER A 56 -13.07 13.80 2.56
C SER A 56 -12.97 14.88 3.62
N TYR A 57 -12.52 16.07 3.23
CA TYR A 57 -12.18 17.15 4.14
C TYR A 57 -13.39 17.85 4.77
N GLY A 58 -14.51 17.98 4.05
CA GLY A 58 -15.69 18.76 4.45
C GLY A 58 -15.36 20.21 4.80
N GLU A 59 -16.13 20.79 5.72
CA GLU A 59 -15.96 22.18 6.16
C GLU A 59 -14.95 22.34 7.31
N HIS A 60 -14.72 21.25 8.05
CA HIS A 60 -13.93 21.28 9.29
C HIS A 60 -12.44 21.02 9.08
N PHE A 61 -12.05 20.45 7.97
CA PHE A 61 -10.67 20.07 7.69
C PHE A 61 -10.23 20.56 6.31
N SER A 62 -8.93 20.74 6.15
CA SER A 62 -8.32 21.09 4.87
C SER A 62 -6.99 20.35 4.67
N ALA A 63 -6.67 20.16 3.38
CA ALA A 63 -5.39 19.58 2.97
C ALA A 63 -4.24 20.50 3.29
N ILE A 64 -3.16 19.94 3.82
CA ILE A 64 -1.88 20.64 3.98
C ILE A 64 -0.74 19.77 3.47
N TYR A 65 0.44 20.37 3.31
CA TYR A 65 1.62 19.63 2.90
C TYR A 65 1.97 18.53 3.91
N GLN A 66 2.15 17.32 3.40
CA GLN A 66 2.59 16.20 4.21
C GLN A 66 4.05 16.37 4.60
N ARG A 67 4.38 16.08 5.84
CA ARG A 67 5.70 16.35 6.44
C ARG A 67 6.57 15.12 6.63
N VAL A 68 5.96 13.94 6.65
CA VAL A 68 6.63 12.66 6.88
C VAL A 68 6.38 11.76 5.68
N PRO A 69 7.41 11.14 5.10
CA PRO A 69 7.21 10.16 4.03
C PRO A 69 6.47 8.92 4.54
N ASP A 70 5.75 8.25 3.64
CA ASP A 70 5.19 6.94 3.91
C ASP A 70 6.33 5.93 4.06
N GLY A 71 6.34 5.19 5.16
CA GLY A 71 7.34 4.16 5.44
C GLY A 71 6.86 2.79 4.98
N ILE A 72 7.66 2.10 4.16
CA ILE A 72 7.33 0.76 3.66
C ILE A 72 8.46 -0.21 4.00
N ALA A 73 8.08 -1.45 4.33
CA ALA A 73 9.00 -2.56 4.46
C ALA A 73 8.41 -3.84 3.88
N TYR A 74 9.26 -4.73 3.38
CA TYR A 74 8.85 -6.06 2.96
C TYR A 74 9.88 -7.13 3.25
N LEU A 75 9.41 -8.37 3.34
CA LEU A 75 10.20 -9.59 3.38
C LEU A 75 9.64 -10.57 2.36
N GLN A 76 10.52 -11.12 1.54
CA GLN A 76 10.20 -12.10 0.50
C GLN A 76 11.05 -13.36 0.68
N TYR A 77 10.40 -14.52 0.59
CA TYR A 77 11.08 -15.80 0.48
C TYR A 77 10.83 -16.39 -0.90
N ALA A 78 11.90 -16.73 -1.60
CA ALA A 78 11.84 -17.28 -2.96
C ALA A 78 12.46 -18.69 -3.01
N TRP A 79 11.90 -19.53 -3.86
CA TRP A 79 12.38 -20.90 -4.09
C TRP A 79 12.14 -21.33 -5.54
N GLY A 80 12.54 -22.56 -5.87
CA GLY A 80 12.43 -23.08 -7.22
C GLY A 80 13.65 -22.78 -8.07
N GLU A 81 13.64 -23.26 -9.30
CA GLU A 81 14.70 -23.02 -10.26
C GLU A 81 14.68 -21.54 -10.66
N ASN A 82 15.81 -20.86 -10.50
CA ASN A 82 15.93 -19.40 -10.71
C ASN A 82 15.01 -18.53 -9.83
N SER A 83 14.57 -19.01 -8.66
CA SER A 83 13.72 -18.26 -7.74
C SER A 83 12.38 -17.82 -8.37
N THR A 84 11.79 -18.67 -9.18
CA THR A 84 10.54 -18.38 -9.90
C THR A 84 9.33 -18.34 -8.98
N SER A 85 9.32 -19.17 -7.92
CA SER A 85 8.28 -19.15 -6.89
C SER A 85 8.67 -18.26 -5.72
N HIS A 86 7.72 -17.51 -5.17
CA HIS A 86 7.96 -16.69 -3.99
C HIS A 86 6.68 -16.43 -3.19
N ILE A 87 6.87 -16.08 -1.93
CA ILE A 87 5.86 -15.47 -1.06
C ILE A 87 6.47 -14.21 -0.46
N ARG A 88 5.67 -13.13 -0.41
CA ARG A 88 6.08 -11.83 0.10
C ARG A 88 5.06 -11.28 1.07
N VAL A 89 5.55 -10.74 2.18
CA VAL A 89 4.79 -9.92 3.13
C VAL A 89 5.32 -8.51 3.05
N SER A 90 4.43 -7.53 2.87
CA SER A 90 4.76 -6.11 2.85
C SER A 90 3.92 -5.35 3.88
N GLY A 91 4.47 -4.27 4.42
CA GLY A 91 3.79 -3.37 5.33
C GLY A 91 4.01 -1.92 4.94
N VAL A 92 3.00 -1.08 5.16
CA VAL A 92 3.06 0.38 5.01
C VAL A 92 2.57 1.06 6.27
N ILE A 93 3.24 2.15 6.66
CA ILE A 93 2.83 3.05 7.73
C ILE A 93 2.87 4.47 7.21
N ARG A 94 1.85 5.28 7.58
CA ARG A 94 1.61 6.61 7.05
C ARG A 94 1.24 7.59 8.15
N ASP A 95 1.82 8.79 8.11
CA ASP A 95 1.44 9.94 8.93
C ASP A 95 0.63 10.92 8.06
N MET A 96 -0.70 10.89 8.18
CA MET A 96 -1.59 11.71 7.38
C MET A 96 -1.91 13.02 8.13
N TYR A 97 -1.33 14.12 7.68
CA TYR A 97 -1.35 15.41 8.33
C TYR A 97 -2.40 16.33 7.70
N LEU A 98 -3.24 16.93 8.56
CA LEU A 98 -4.42 17.71 8.17
C LEU A 98 -4.55 18.96 9.04
N HIS A 99 -5.18 20.01 8.49
CA HIS A 99 -5.52 21.20 9.23
C HIS A 99 -6.98 21.17 9.68
N ASN A 100 -7.23 21.41 10.95
CA ASN A 100 -8.57 21.59 11.50
C ASN A 100 -8.95 23.07 11.45
N ASN A 101 -9.86 23.42 10.54
CA ASN A 101 -10.30 24.82 10.31
C ASN A 101 -11.04 25.41 11.51
N ARG A 102 -11.59 24.57 12.38
CA ARG A 102 -12.38 25.01 13.53
C ARG A 102 -11.50 25.39 14.72
N THR A 103 -10.48 24.60 14.98
CA THR A 103 -9.56 24.86 16.12
C THR A 103 -8.36 25.69 15.72
N GLY A 104 -8.06 25.77 14.41
CA GLY A 104 -6.84 26.38 13.88
C GLY A 104 -5.58 25.52 14.12
N GLU A 105 -5.75 24.28 14.58
CA GLU A 105 -4.66 23.36 14.87
C GLU A 105 -4.50 22.30 13.79
N ASN A 106 -3.31 21.76 13.68
CA ASN A 106 -3.05 20.64 12.79
C ASN A 106 -3.17 19.33 13.56
N THR A 107 -3.73 18.33 12.92
CA THR A 107 -3.91 16.98 13.47
C THR A 107 -3.31 15.92 12.55
N THR A 108 -3.05 14.78 13.08
CA THR A 108 -2.50 13.62 12.38
C THR A 108 -3.40 12.40 12.53
N GLU A 109 -3.57 11.66 11.44
CA GLU A 109 -4.20 10.35 11.46
C GLU A 109 -3.22 9.28 10.97
N LEU A 110 -3.16 8.16 11.68
CA LEU A 110 -2.29 7.04 11.33
C LEU A 110 -2.95 6.16 10.27
N GLY A 111 -2.30 6.06 9.12
CA GLY A 111 -2.62 5.04 8.12
C GLY A 111 -1.67 3.85 8.24
N TRP A 112 -2.16 2.64 7.95
CA TRP A 112 -1.32 1.44 7.91
C TRP A 112 -1.94 0.37 7.03
N GLY A 113 -1.11 -0.51 6.50
CA GLY A 113 -1.56 -1.65 5.71
C GLY A 113 -0.57 -2.78 5.71
N VAL A 114 -1.09 -3.97 5.45
CA VAL A 114 -0.32 -5.19 5.24
C VAL A 114 -0.76 -5.86 3.96
N GLN A 115 0.18 -6.48 3.25
CA GLN A 115 -0.06 -7.26 2.05
C GLN A 115 0.62 -8.61 2.19
N LEU A 116 -0.08 -9.65 1.76
CA LEU A 116 0.49 -10.97 1.48
C LEU A 116 0.33 -11.23 -0.01
N SER A 117 1.42 -11.53 -0.69
CA SER A 117 1.44 -11.80 -2.12
C SER A 117 2.36 -12.95 -2.46
N GLY A 118 2.22 -13.49 -3.66
CA GLY A 118 3.12 -14.51 -4.13
C GLY A 118 2.77 -15.06 -5.50
N HIS A 119 3.75 -15.71 -6.07
CA HIS A 119 3.66 -16.51 -7.29
C HIS A 119 4.22 -17.90 -7.00
N ILE A 120 3.48 -18.95 -7.31
CA ILE A 120 3.88 -20.33 -7.07
C ILE A 120 3.71 -21.12 -8.36
N GLU A 121 4.82 -21.62 -8.88
CA GLU A 121 4.81 -22.61 -9.96
C GLU A 121 4.40 -23.98 -9.41
N ALA A 122 3.17 -24.42 -9.72
CA ALA A 122 2.63 -25.70 -9.30
C ALA A 122 2.80 -26.75 -10.42
N GLY A 123 4.05 -27.09 -10.70
CA GLY A 123 4.41 -28.02 -11.76
C GLY A 123 4.58 -27.35 -13.12
N LYS A 124 4.43 -28.12 -14.21
CA LYS A 124 4.69 -27.62 -15.58
C LYS A 124 3.53 -26.89 -16.24
N TRP A 125 2.35 -26.89 -15.61
CA TRP A 125 1.11 -26.52 -16.27
C TRP A 125 0.29 -25.46 -15.53
N VAL A 126 0.65 -25.16 -14.28
CA VAL A 126 -0.16 -24.28 -13.43
C VAL A 126 0.74 -23.31 -12.69
N ASP A 127 0.43 -22.05 -12.83
CA ASP A 127 0.98 -20.94 -12.06
C ASP A 127 -0.12 -20.35 -11.19
N LEU A 128 0.15 -20.24 -9.90
CA LEU A 128 -0.75 -19.64 -8.93
C LEU A 128 -0.25 -18.24 -8.57
N TYR A 129 -1.08 -17.26 -8.78
CA TYR A 129 -0.85 -15.87 -8.37
C TYR A 129 -1.79 -15.54 -7.23
N MET A 130 -1.28 -14.91 -6.20
CA MET A 130 -2.09 -14.49 -5.07
C MET A 130 -1.67 -13.11 -4.58
N ASN A 131 -2.66 -12.32 -4.18
CA ASN A 131 -2.47 -11.04 -3.53
C ASN A 131 -3.62 -10.77 -2.58
N GLY A 132 -3.32 -10.44 -1.33
CA GLY A 132 -4.29 -10.02 -0.33
C GLY A 132 -3.77 -8.81 0.40
N VAL A 133 -4.61 -7.79 0.54
CA VAL A 133 -4.30 -6.55 1.22
C VAL A 133 -5.35 -6.24 2.26
N TYR A 134 -4.92 -5.75 3.41
CA TYR A 134 -5.76 -5.20 4.46
C TYR A 134 -5.10 -3.98 5.09
N GLY A 135 -5.88 -2.96 5.39
CA GLY A 135 -5.35 -1.78 6.06
C GLY A 135 -6.40 -0.71 6.33
N ARG A 136 -5.93 0.43 6.77
CA ARG A 136 -6.72 1.64 7.01
C ARG A 136 -5.98 2.84 6.46
N GLY A 137 -6.67 3.70 5.70
CA GLY A 137 -6.05 4.89 5.13
C GLY A 137 -4.93 4.56 4.13
N ILE A 138 -5.11 3.57 3.27
CA ILE A 138 -4.13 3.14 2.25
C ILE A 138 -4.67 3.24 0.82
N THR A 139 -5.65 4.11 0.60
CA THR A 139 -6.29 4.35 -0.70
C THR A 139 -5.32 4.51 -1.87
N PRO A 140 -4.22 5.29 -1.75
CA PRO A 140 -3.30 5.48 -2.87
C PRO A 140 -2.53 4.22 -3.26
N TYR A 141 -2.53 3.19 -2.43
CA TYR A 141 -1.81 1.94 -2.65
C TYR A 141 -2.66 0.84 -3.28
N ILE A 142 -3.98 1.00 -3.35
CA ILE A 142 -4.90 0.07 -4.00
C ILE A 142 -5.34 0.68 -5.33
N ASN A 143 -5.03 0.00 -6.43
CA ASN A 143 -5.23 0.54 -7.78
C ASN A 143 -6.67 1.03 -8.03
N ASP A 144 -7.67 0.25 -7.65
CA ASP A 144 -9.09 0.59 -7.86
C ASP A 144 -9.58 1.77 -7.00
N LEU A 145 -8.87 2.09 -5.92
CA LEU A 145 -9.21 3.16 -5.00
C LEU A 145 -8.37 4.43 -5.21
N MET A 146 -7.40 4.38 -6.09
CA MET A 146 -6.50 5.49 -6.36
C MET A 146 -7.28 6.74 -6.78
N GLY A 147 -7.04 7.87 -6.10
CA GLY A 147 -7.74 9.13 -6.36
C GLY A 147 -9.12 9.26 -5.70
N THR A 148 -9.64 8.20 -5.07
CA THR A 148 -10.87 8.30 -4.27
C THR A 148 -10.59 8.87 -2.87
N PRO A 149 -11.51 9.64 -2.27
CA PRO A 149 -11.26 10.33 -1.00
C PRO A 149 -11.52 9.44 0.24
N TYR A 150 -11.02 8.19 0.24
CA TYR A 150 -11.35 7.19 1.25
C TYR A 150 -10.24 6.89 2.26
N ASP A 151 -9.14 7.63 2.25
CA ASP A 151 -8.13 7.49 3.31
C ASP A 151 -8.71 7.84 4.68
N ILE A 152 -9.37 9.00 4.74
CA ILE A 152 -9.90 9.58 5.97
C ILE A 152 -11.30 10.16 5.72
N THR A 153 -12.18 9.96 6.67
CA THR A 153 -13.52 10.58 6.71
C THR A 153 -13.83 11.07 8.11
N TYR A 154 -14.95 11.75 8.30
CA TYR A 154 -15.39 12.09 9.67
C TYR A 154 -15.99 10.87 10.37
N ASP A 155 -15.95 10.92 11.69
CA ASP A 155 -16.76 10.02 12.50
C ASP A 155 -18.25 10.35 12.26
N PRO A 156 -19.10 9.38 11.87
CA PRO A 156 -20.53 9.63 11.67
C PRO A 156 -21.26 10.18 12.91
N ASN A 157 -20.73 9.91 14.10
CA ASN A 157 -21.31 10.36 15.37
C ASN A 157 -20.72 11.71 15.85
N ASP A 158 -19.56 12.09 15.34
CA ASP A 158 -18.88 13.34 15.70
C ASP A 158 -18.11 13.90 14.49
N PRO A 159 -18.73 14.79 13.69
CA PRO A 159 -18.08 15.38 12.51
C PRO A 159 -16.82 16.19 12.82
N THR A 160 -16.51 16.44 14.07
CA THR A 160 -15.28 17.12 14.50
C THR A 160 -14.10 16.16 14.65
N ARG A 161 -14.35 14.85 14.57
CA ARG A 161 -13.34 13.80 14.62
C ARG A 161 -13.13 13.17 13.26
N LEU A 162 -11.89 12.82 12.99
CA LEU A 162 -11.51 12.06 11.82
C LEU A 162 -11.34 10.58 12.16
N GLN A 163 -11.55 9.75 11.16
CA GLN A 163 -11.24 8.32 11.23
C GLN A 163 -10.72 7.82 9.89
N THR A 164 -9.75 6.93 9.93
CA THR A 164 -9.28 6.20 8.76
C THR A 164 -10.26 5.09 8.39
N LEU A 165 -10.58 4.95 7.12
CA LEU A 165 -11.46 3.89 6.64
C LEU A 165 -10.71 2.56 6.51
N PRO A 166 -11.29 1.45 6.98
CA PRO A 166 -10.76 0.12 6.70
C PRO A 166 -11.00 -0.25 5.24
N MET A 167 -10.02 -0.87 4.63
CA MET A 167 -10.11 -1.38 3.27
C MET A 167 -9.37 -2.71 3.14
N TRP A 168 -9.85 -3.56 2.27
CA TRP A 168 -9.27 -4.86 2.01
C TRP A 168 -9.63 -5.35 0.62
N GLY A 169 -8.85 -6.26 0.12
CA GLY A 169 -9.09 -6.93 -1.14
C GLY A 169 -8.19 -8.14 -1.30
N TRP A 170 -8.56 -9.01 -2.21
CA TRP A 170 -7.77 -10.20 -2.54
C TRP A 170 -8.05 -10.66 -3.98
N GLN A 171 -7.12 -11.37 -4.54
CA GLN A 171 -7.20 -12.03 -5.83
C GLN A 171 -6.50 -13.38 -5.79
#